data_cd71951d49b18b8981e2cbeee4da6d32
#
_entry.id   cd71951d49b18b8981e2cbeee4da6d32
#
_cell.length_a   1.000
_cell.length_b   1.000
_cell.length_c   1.000
_cell.angle_alpha   90.00
_cell.angle_beta   90.00
_cell.angle_gamma   90.00
#
_symmetry.space_group_name_H-M   'P 1'
#
loop_
_entity.id
_entity.type
_entity.pdbx_description
1 polymer ?
#
loop_
_entity_poly.entity_id
_entity_poly.type
_entity_poly.pdbx_seq_one_letter_code
_entity_poly.pdbx_strand_id
1 'polypeptide(L)'
;MEATDDDFDTFRLTKKARIEYLKDFGIEDTEDQSIDSSIHSPTEEDKKSVIEKKLFYNPAETEHIERLKSLLSQEKFEEVQNRMRAVGMRPGFVCLFYGGPGTGKTETVIQLARTTGREIVQVNVANLRNMYVGESEKNTQQVFDDYKKKLEKSDVTPILLFNEADGIFGNRYTGINDAVNQMENTIQNIILQNMETFEGILIATTNLTDNFDKAFERRFLFKIFFEKPKADVRKQIWMSVLPELSSDDATILATRYDFTGSMIENVARRQTIDEILYSRPMTLDTMKRLCDEELIKKPLGIKKWSA
;
A
#
# COMPACT_ATOMS: atom_id res chain seq x y z
N MET A 1 22.85 30.50 -22.52
CA MET A 1 21.43 30.26 -22.82
C MET A 1 21.34 29.75 -24.26
N GLU A 2 20.82 28.58 -24.44
CA GLU A 2 20.56 28.01 -25.76
C GLU A 2 19.03 27.99 -25.97
N ALA A 3 18.59 28.38 -27.17
CA ALA A 3 17.18 28.29 -27.54
C ALA A 3 16.82 26.82 -27.74
N THR A 4 15.73 26.34 -27.15
CA THR A 4 15.17 25.02 -27.45
C THR A 4 14.27 25.11 -28.68
N ASP A 5 14.33 24.11 -29.57
CA ASP A 5 13.58 24.04 -30.85
C ASP A 5 12.05 24.02 -30.74
N ASP A 6 11.49 24.22 -29.55
CA ASP A 6 10.04 24.31 -29.37
C ASP A 6 9.61 25.79 -29.57
N ASP A 7 8.59 26.01 -30.38
CA ASP A 7 7.96 27.28 -30.80
C ASP A 7 7.45 28.19 -29.66
N PHE A 8 7.92 27.99 -28.43
CA PHE A 8 7.67 28.85 -27.29
C PHE A 8 9.01 29.45 -26.84
N ASP A 9 9.07 30.77 -26.69
CA ASP A 9 10.21 31.54 -26.15
C ASP A 9 10.67 31.11 -24.74
N THR A 10 10.88 29.80 -24.49
CA THR A 10 11.41 29.27 -23.27
C THR A 10 12.91 29.02 -23.39
N PHE A 11 13.68 29.85 -22.72
CA PHE A 11 15.12 29.65 -22.59
C PHE A 11 15.41 28.73 -21.40
N ARG A 12 16.10 27.60 -21.64
CA ARG A 12 16.64 26.76 -20.58
C ARG A 12 18.12 27.03 -20.40
N LEU A 13 18.56 27.13 -19.16
CA LEU A 13 20.00 27.17 -18.85
C LEU A 13 20.61 25.82 -19.18
N THR A 14 21.79 25.81 -19.84
CA THR A 14 22.58 24.58 -19.91
C THR A 14 22.93 24.09 -18.51
N LYS A 15 23.17 22.78 -18.33
CA LYS A 15 23.56 22.22 -17.02
C LYS A 15 24.74 22.99 -16.40
N LYS A 16 25.74 23.35 -17.22
CA LYS A 16 26.89 24.12 -16.79
C LYS A 16 26.56 25.54 -16.32
N ALA A 17 25.73 26.25 -17.09
CA ALA A 17 25.28 27.60 -16.74
C ALA A 17 24.40 27.62 -15.48
N ARG A 18 23.61 26.57 -15.28
CA ARG A 18 22.78 26.41 -14.08
C ARG A 18 23.61 26.19 -12.83
N ILE A 19 24.60 25.27 -12.89
CA ILE A 19 25.52 25.00 -11.76
C ILE A 19 26.29 26.28 -11.38
N GLU A 20 26.78 27.04 -12.38
CA GLU A 20 27.47 28.28 -12.15
C GLU A 20 26.57 29.35 -11.52
N TYR A 21 25.32 29.46 -12.01
CA TYR A 21 24.30 30.38 -11.45
C TYR A 21 23.94 30.02 -10.00
N LEU A 22 23.74 28.75 -9.67
CA LEU A 22 23.40 28.30 -8.31
C LEU A 22 24.56 28.48 -7.33
N LYS A 23 25.82 28.32 -7.77
CA LYS A 23 27.00 28.58 -6.95
C LYS A 23 27.09 30.05 -6.53
N ASP A 24 26.75 30.97 -7.39
CA ASP A 24 26.77 32.41 -7.09
C ASP A 24 25.77 32.80 -6.00
N PHE A 25 24.75 31.98 -5.79
CA PHE A 25 23.73 32.16 -4.73
C PHE A 25 23.96 31.26 -3.52
N GLY A 26 25.04 30.48 -3.48
CA GLY A 26 25.35 29.57 -2.36
C GLY A 26 24.34 28.41 -2.24
N ILE A 27 23.67 28.07 -3.34
CA ILE A 27 22.68 26.99 -3.40
C ILE A 27 23.37 25.78 -4.05
N GLU A 28 23.39 24.64 -3.36
CA GLU A 28 23.82 23.38 -3.98
C GLU A 28 22.77 22.91 -4.99
N ASP A 29 23.22 22.50 -6.18
CA ASP A 29 22.31 21.97 -7.21
C ASP A 29 21.81 20.59 -6.78
N THR A 30 20.61 20.55 -6.25
CA THR A 30 19.93 19.31 -5.80
C THR A 30 19.34 18.48 -6.94
N GLU A 31 19.52 18.90 -8.22
CA GLU A 31 19.03 18.11 -9.36
C GLU A 31 19.89 16.90 -9.73
N ASP A 32 21.04 16.72 -9.14
CA ASP A 32 21.77 15.43 -9.25
C ASP A 32 21.28 14.37 -8.23
N GLN A 33 20.41 14.75 -7.29
CA GLN A 33 19.44 13.80 -6.79
C GLN A 33 18.43 13.61 -7.94
N SER A 34 18.76 12.68 -8.84
CA SER A 34 17.84 12.07 -9.78
C SER A 34 16.48 12.09 -9.12
N ILE A 35 15.48 12.64 -9.79
CA ILE A 35 14.08 12.52 -9.45
C ILE A 35 13.95 11.12 -8.86
N ASP A 36 14.02 11.07 -7.53
CA ASP A 36 14.14 9.82 -6.83
C ASP A 36 12.81 9.16 -7.06
N SER A 37 12.92 8.24 -7.94
CA SER A 37 12.04 7.22 -8.42
C SER A 37 10.71 7.19 -7.67
N SER A 38 9.65 7.02 -8.42
CA SER A 38 8.32 6.59 -7.97
C SER A 38 8.37 5.32 -7.07
N ILE A 39 9.58 4.85 -6.75
CA ILE A 39 9.90 3.68 -5.94
C ILE A 39 10.65 4.12 -4.69
N HIS A 40 10.08 3.87 -3.54
CA HIS A 40 10.77 3.98 -2.26
C HIS A 40 11.31 2.61 -1.86
N SER A 41 12.64 2.48 -1.85
CA SER A 41 13.29 1.31 -1.25
C SER A 41 13.56 1.62 0.21
N PRO A 42 13.04 0.83 1.18
CA PRO A 42 13.31 1.05 2.59
C PRO A 42 14.82 1.00 2.85
N THR A 43 15.30 1.92 3.67
CA THR A 43 16.69 1.96 4.12
C THR A 43 16.99 0.74 5.01
N GLU A 44 18.28 0.46 5.25
CA GLU A 44 18.68 -0.61 6.20
C GLU A 44 18.13 -0.37 7.62
N GLU A 45 17.91 0.90 8.00
CA GLU A 45 17.28 1.27 9.26
C GLU A 45 15.78 0.97 9.25
N ASP A 46 15.10 1.19 8.15
CA ASP A 46 13.68 0.82 7.98
C ASP A 46 13.47 -0.69 8.07
N LYS A 47 14.41 -1.47 7.52
CA LYS A 47 14.37 -2.95 7.61
C LYS A 47 14.51 -3.46 9.05
N LYS A 48 15.31 -2.79 9.88
CA LYS A 48 15.52 -3.13 11.30
C LYS A 48 14.39 -2.65 12.19
N SER A 49 13.62 -1.65 11.78
CA SER A 49 12.56 -1.01 12.58
C SER A 49 11.18 -1.67 12.46
N VAL A 50 11.00 -2.60 11.52
CA VAL A 50 9.71 -3.30 11.37
C VAL A 50 9.47 -4.17 12.60
N ILE A 51 8.58 -3.69 13.48
CA ILE A 51 8.14 -4.44 14.66
C ILE A 51 7.35 -5.66 14.21
N GLU A 52 7.65 -6.80 14.81
CA GLU A 52 6.86 -8.01 14.58
C GLU A 52 5.45 -7.81 15.14
N LYS A 53 4.48 -7.74 14.24
CA LYS A 53 3.06 -7.71 14.61
C LYS A 53 2.44 -9.07 14.36
N LYS A 54 1.81 -9.61 15.38
CA LYS A 54 0.96 -10.79 15.23
C LYS A 54 -0.38 -10.34 14.64
N LEU A 55 -0.65 -10.78 13.42
CA LEU A 55 -1.92 -10.51 12.75
C LEU A 55 -2.90 -11.66 12.93
N PHE A 56 -4.16 -11.32 13.01
CA PHE A 56 -5.25 -12.28 13.16
C PHE A 56 -6.24 -12.08 12.03
N TYR A 57 -6.65 -13.17 11.42
CA TYR A 57 -7.51 -13.17 10.25
C TYR A 57 -8.73 -14.05 10.48
N ASN A 58 -9.80 -13.80 9.74
CA ASN A 58 -10.89 -14.75 9.69
C ASN A 58 -10.43 -16.06 9.01
N PRO A 59 -11.09 -17.20 9.26
CA PRO A 59 -10.60 -18.51 8.78
C PRO A 59 -10.32 -18.57 7.27
N ALA A 60 -11.18 -17.97 6.44
CA ALA A 60 -11.01 -17.98 4.98
C ALA A 60 -9.74 -17.19 4.54
N GLU A 61 -9.48 -16.05 5.17
CA GLU A 61 -8.29 -15.26 4.89
C GLU A 61 -7.02 -15.97 5.36
N THR A 62 -7.08 -16.61 6.54
CA THR A 62 -5.97 -17.36 7.11
C THR A 62 -5.44 -18.40 6.13
N GLU A 63 -6.33 -19.19 5.52
CA GLU A 63 -5.95 -20.23 4.54
C GLU A 63 -5.21 -19.62 3.34
N HIS A 64 -5.73 -18.52 2.79
CA HIS A 64 -5.13 -17.85 1.64
C HIS A 64 -3.76 -17.23 1.98
N ILE A 65 -3.63 -16.63 3.16
CA ILE A 65 -2.39 -15.99 3.60
C ILE A 65 -1.31 -17.02 3.91
N GLU A 66 -1.65 -18.11 4.59
CA GLU A 66 -0.70 -19.22 4.85
C GLU A 66 -0.26 -19.90 3.55
N ARG A 67 -1.17 -20.08 2.60
CA ARG A 67 -0.83 -20.57 1.26
C ARG A 67 0.14 -19.63 0.57
N LEU A 68 -0.12 -18.31 0.59
CA LEU A 68 0.75 -17.31 -0.02
C LEU A 68 2.11 -17.26 0.66
N LYS A 69 2.15 -17.28 1.99
CA LYS A 69 3.39 -17.35 2.78
C LYS A 69 4.23 -18.57 2.43
N SER A 70 3.59 -19.74 2.32
CA SER A 70 4.27 -20.99 1.91
C SER A 70 4.82 -20.90 0.49
N LEU A 71 4.05 -20.31 -0.45
CA LEU A 71 4.47 -20.09 -1.82
C LEU A 71 5.64 -19.11 -1.92
N LEU A 72 5.65 -18.07 -1.11
CA LEU A 72 6.70 -17.05 -1.08
C LEU A 72 7.95 -17.49 -0.30
N SER A 73 8.01 -18.69 0.30
CA SER A 73 9.31 -19.23 0.75
C SER A 73 10.25 -19.37 -0.43
N GLN A 74 11.54 -19.05 -0.27
CA GLN A 74 12.50 -18.96 -1.39
C GLN A 74 12.52 -20.24 -2.23
N GLU A 75 12.68 -21.38 -1.57
CA GLU A 75 12.77 -22.69 -2.22
C GLU A 75 11.54 -23.04 -3.06
N LYS A 76 10.33 -22.84 -2.51
CA LYS A 76 9.09 -23.15 -3.23
C LYS A 76 8.80 -22.15 -4.35
N PHE A 77 9.15 -20.89 -4.13
CA PHE A 77 8.95 -19.85 -5.12
C PHE A 77 9.75 -20.16 -6.39
N GLU A 78 11.03 -20.48 -6.26
CA GLU A 78 11.89 -20.86 -7.39
C GLU A 78 11.41 -22.13 -8.10
N GLU A 79 11.03 -23.16 -7.34
CA GLU A 79 10.48 -24.39 -7.89
C GLU A 79 9.25 -24.13 -8.74
N VAL A 80 8.30 -23.33 -8.24
CA VAL A 80 7.05 -23.00 -8.94
C VAL A 80 7.33 -22.16 -10.20
N GLN A 81 8.22 -21.16 -10.10
CA GLN A 81 8.61 -20.36 -11.26
C GLN A 81 9.24 -21.23 -12.36
N ASN A 82 10.14 -22.13 -12.01
CA ASN A 82 10.79 -23.04 -12.96
C ASN A 82 9.78 -23.96 -13.65
N ARG A 83 8.84 -24.50 -12.89
CA ARG A 83 7.76 -25.33 -13.45
C ARG A 83 6.84 -24.54 -14.38
N MET A 84 6.50 -23.30 -14.02
CA MET A 84 5.69 -22.44 -14.90
C MET A 84 6.41 -22.12 -16.20
N ARG A 85 7.70 -21.77 -16.16
CA ARG A 85 8.50 -21.54 -17.36
C ARG A 85 8.59 -22.78 -18.25
N ALA A 86 8.77 -23.96 -17.65
CA ALA A 86 8.88 -25.22 -18.39
C ALA A 86 7.63 -25.57 -19.20
N VAL A 87 6.46 -25.10 -18.79
CA VAL A 87 5.17 -25.31 -19.50
C VAL A 87 4.69 -24.06 -20.24
N GLY A 88 5.54 -23.04 -20.40
CA GLY A 88 5.21 -21.80 -21.11
C GLY A 88 4.22 -20.89 -20.38
N MET A 89 4.05 -21.06 -19.07
CA MET A 89 3.23 -20.17 -18.23
C MET A 89 4.06 -19.00 -17.72
N ARG A 90 3.38 -17.91 -17.38
CA ARG A 90 4.00 -16.72 -16.79
C ARG A 90 4.52 -17.05 -15.41
N PRO A 91 5.81 -16.77 -15.10
CA PRO A 91 6.40 -17.10 -13.81
C PRO A 91 6.12 -16.06 -12.71
N GLY A 92 5.55 -14.92 -13.04
CA GLY A 92 5.28 -13.84 -12.10
C GLY A 92 4.03 -14.06 -11.26
N PHE A 93 4.08 -13.55 -10.03
CA PHE A 93 2.98 -13.62 -9.07
C PHE A 93 2.38 -12.25 -8.85
N VAL A 94 1.17 -12.07 -9.30
CA VAL A 94 0.43 -10.82 -9.17
C VAL A 94 -0.75 -11.04 -8.23
N CYS A 95 -0.71 -10.38 -7.07
CA CYS A 95 -1.67 -10.56 -5.98
C CYS A 95 -2.44 -9.28 -5.71
N LEU A 96 -3.72 -9.40 -5.42
CA LEU A 96 -4.59 -8.32 -5.00
C LEU A 96 -5.08 -8.56 -3.58
N PHE A 97 -4.84 -7.61 -2.68
CA PHE A 97 -5.43 -7.54 -1.36
C PHE A 97 -6.47 -6.43 -1.34
N TYR A 98 -7.72 -6.78 -1.21
CA TYR A 98 -8.83 -5.81 -1.31
C TYR A 98 -9.79 -5.96 -0.13
N GLY A 99 -10.53 -4.91 0.21
CA GLY A 99 -11.44 -4.90 1.35
C GLY A 99 -11.44 -3.57 2.08
N GLY A 100 -12.26 -3.42 3.10
CA GLY A 100 -12.42 -2.17 3.84
C GLY A 100 -11.12 -1.61 4.45
N PRO A 101 -11.06 -0.31 4.78
CA PRO A 101 -9.90 0.29 5.42
C PRO A 101 -9.70 -0.30 6.83
N GLY A 102 -8.43 -0.35 7.27
CA GLY A 102 -8.08 -0.81 8.61
C GLY A 102 -8.20 -2.32 8.85
N THR A 103 -8.35 -3.14 7.79
CA THR A 103 -8.44 -4.61 7.89
C THR A 103 -7.08 -5.31 7.88
N GLY A 104 -5.97 -4.59 7.78
CA GLY A 104 -4.61 -5.15 7.88
C GLY A 104 -3.92 -5.50 6.56
N LYS A 105 -4.47 -5.12 5.40
CA LYS A 105 -3.91 -5.43 4.06
C LYS A 105 -2.42 -5.11 3.93
N THR A 106 -2.05 -3.85 4.12
CA THR A 106 -0.67 -3.39 4.00
C THR A 106 0.24 -4.04 5.03
N GLU A 107 -0.21 -4.14 6.28
CA GLU A 107 0.54 -4.80 7.34
C GLU A 107 0.80 -6.28 7.01
N THR A 108 -0.16 -6.97 6.40
CA THR A 108 0.03 -8.36 5.93
C THR A 108 1.18 -8.46 4.92
N VAL A 109 1.27 -7.51 3.97
CA VAL A 109 2.39 -7.50 3.00
C VAL A 109 3.73 -7.32 3.72
N ILE A 110 3.79 -6.39 4.68
CA ILE A 110 4.99 -6.12 5.47
C ILE A 110 5.43 -7.37 6.25
N GLN A 111 4.49 -8.05 6.93
CA GLN A 111 4.79 -9.25 7.70
C GLN A 111 5.14 -10.46 6.80
N LEU A 112 4.53 -10.58 5.60
CA LEU A 112 4.92 -11.56 4.59
C LEU A 112 6.35 -11.33 4.11
N ALA A 113 6.69 -10.11 3.76
CA ALA A 113 8.04 -9.75 3.34
C ALA A 113 9.07 -10.09 4.41
N ARG A 114 8.80 -9.70 5.66
CA ARG A 114 9.65 -9.99 6.80
C ARG A 114 9.85 -11.49 7.02
N THR A 115 8.77 -12.26 7.04
CA THR A 115 8.83 -13.72 7.32
C THR A 115 9.48 -14.51 6.20
N THR A 116 9.47 -13.99 4.97
CA THR A 116 10.10 -14.64 3.80
C THR A 116 11.45 -14.03 3.42
N GLY A 117 11.97 -13.08 4.21
CA GLY A 117 13.25 -12.41 3.96
C GLY A 117 13.29 -11.56 2.69
N ARG A 118 12.11 -11.09 2.22
CA ARG A 118 11.99 -10.33 0.98
C ARG A 118 11.99 -8.83 1.24
N GLU A 119 12.66 -8.10 0.39
CA GLU A 119 12.57 -6.63 0.37
C GLU A 119 11.22 -6.18 -0.19
N ILE A 120 10.73 -5.02 0.27
CA ILE A 120 9.58 -4.34 -0.33
C ILE A 120 10.10 -3.16 -1.13
N VAL A 121 9.69 -3.09 -2.40
CA VAL A 121 9.83 -1.94 -3.28
C VAL A 121 8.46 -1.29 -3.36
N GLN A 122 8.26 -0.22 -2.59
CA GLN A 122 6.97 0.45 -2.53
C GLN A 122 6.84 1.49 -3.63
N VAL A 123 5.73 1.43 -4.36
CA VAL A 123 5.36 2.41 -5.38
C VAL A 123 4.56 3.54 -4.74
N ASN A 124 4.98 4.77 -4.96
CA ASN A 124 4.19 5.93 -4.60
C ASN A 124 3.14 6.20 -5.69
N VAL A 125 1.93 5.67 -5.48
CA VAL A 125 0.81 5.80 -6.41
C VAL A 125 0.43 7.26 -6.67
N ALA A 126 0.59 8.15 -5.68
CA ALA A 126 0.33 9.57 -5.84
C ALA A 126 1.29 10.22 -6.86
N ASN A 127 2.56 9.81 -6.84
CA ASN A 127 3.57 10.33 -7.78
C ASN A 127 3.29 9.90 -9.24
N LEU A 128 2.62 8.77 -9.45
CA LEU A 128 2.21 8.34 -10.80
C LEU A 128 1.15 9.24 -11.41
N ARG A 129 0.39 9.98 -10.58
CA ARG A 129 -0.75 10.81 -10.99
C ARG A 129 -0.46 12.32 -11.00
N ASN A 130 0.61 12.77 -10.36
CA ASN A 130 0.82 14.18 -10.02
C ASN A 130 1.61 14.98 -11.07
N MET A 131 1.92 14.43 -12.23
CA MET A 131 2.84 15.07 -13.17
C MET A 131 2.17 15.49 -14.47
N TYR A 132 2.82 16.39 -15.20
CA TYR A 132 2.39 16.88 -16.50
C TYR A 132 2.17 15.75 -17.51
N VAL A 133 1.30 15.95 -18.48
CA VAL A 133 1.01 14.99 -19.57
C VAL A 133 2.33 14.53 -20.22
N GLY A 134 2.56 13.22 -20.28
CA GLY A 134 3.78 12.61 -20.80
C GLY A 134 4.82 12.18 -19.75
N GLU A 135 4.91 12.85 -18.59
CA GLU A 135 5.81 12.42 -17.50
C GLU A 135 5.24 11.26 -16.69
N SER A 136 3.94 11.25 -16.47
CA SER A 136 3.25 10.16 -15.74
C SER A 136 3.39 8.80 -16.43
N GLU A 137 3.35 8.77 -17.75
CA GLU A 137 3.58 7.56 -18.54
C GLU A 137 5.00 7.04 -18.37
N LYS A 138 5.97 7.95 -18.51
CA LYS A 138 7.39 7.65 -18.36
C LYS A 138 7.72 7.17 -16.95
N ASN A 139 7.16 7.83 -15.93
CA ASN A 139 7.36 7.45 -14.54
C ASN A 139 6.73 6.08 -14.23
N THR A 140 5.56 5.80 -14.79
CA THR A 140 4.91 4.50 -14.62
C THR A 140 5.75 3.37 -15.23
N GLN A 141 6.28 3.56 -16.44
CA GLN A 141 7.19 2.59 -17.05
C GLN A 141 8.48 2.45 -16.25
N GLN A 142 9.04 3.55 -15.77
CA GLN A 142 10.27 3.57 -14.96
C GLN A 142 10.16 2.72 -13.70
N VAL A 143 9.00 2.68 -13.04
CA VAL A 143 8.75 1.82 -11.88
C VAL A 143 9.05 0.36 -12.18
N PHE A 144 8.55 -0.15 -13.31
CA PHE A 144 8.76 -1.55 -13.70
C PHE A 144 10.19 -1.80 -14.15
N ASP A 145 10.80 -0.86 -14.85
CA ASP A 145 12.20 -0.96 -15.29
C ASP A 145 13.16 -0.97 -14.09
N ASP A 146 12.93 -0.14 -13.10
CA ASP A 146 13.75 -0.08 -11.89
C ASP A 146 13.53 -1.32 -11.01
N TYR A 147 12.30 -1.81 -10.91
CA TYR A 147 12.04 -3.08 -10.25
C TYR A 147 12.76 -4.24 -10.95
N LYS A 148 12.78 -4.27 -12.29
CA LYS A 148 13.50 -5.29 -13.06
C LYS A 148 15.00 -5.25 -12.79
N LYS A 149 15.61 -4.05 -12.80
CA LYS A 149 17.03 -3.88 -12.44
C LYS A 149 17.32 -4.35 -11.02
N LYS A 150 16.38 -4.10 -10.08
CA LYS A 150 16.52 -4.55 -8.71
C LYS A 150 16.39 -6.07 -8.60
N LEU A 151 15.44 -6.66 -9.32
CA LEU A 151 15.25 -8.11 -9.40
C LEU A 151 16.53 -8.83 -9.87
N GLU A 152 17.20 -8.30 -10.89
CA GLU A 152 18.46 -8.85 -11.42
C GLU A 152 19.63 -8.78 -10.43
N LYS A 153 19.59 -7.85 -9.47
CA LYS A 153 20.65 -7.64 -8.48
C LYS A 153 20.38 -8.32 -7.14
N SER A 154 19.18 -8.84 -6.92
CA SER A 154 18.75 -9.38 -5.65
C SER A 154 18.83 -10.90 -5.63
N ASP A 155 19.45 -11.48 -4.60
CA ASP A 155 19.48 -12.94 -4.39
C ASP A 155 18.08 -13.49 -4.07
N VAL A 156 17.25 -12.68 -3.41
CA VAL A 156 15.87 -13.02 -3.07
C VAL A 156 14.92 -12.06 -3.79
N THR A 157 13.99 -12.59 -4.57
CA THR A 157 13.02 -11.79 -5.34
C THR A 157 12.28 -10.80 -4.45
N PRO A 158 12.39 -9.48 -4.66
CA PRO A 158 11.70 -8.46 -3.87
C PRO A 158 10.20 -8.44 -4.19
N ILE A 159 9.41 -7.83 -3.31
CA ILE A 159 7.98 -7.58 -3.50
C ILE A 159 7.81 -6.16 -4.03
N LEU A 160 7.19 -6.00 -5.21
CA LEU A 160 6.72 -4.71 -5.71
C LEU A 160 5.34 -4.44 -5.11
N LEU A 161 5.25 -3.43 -4.24
CA LEU A 161 4.03 -3.09 -3.52
C LEU A 161 3.38 -1.83 -4.11
N PHE A 162 2.19 -1.99 -4.69
CA PHE A 162 1.28 -0.89 -4.99
C PHE A 162 0.34 -0.70 -3.81
N ASN A 163 0.69 0.22 -2.91
CA ASN A 163 -0.11 0.47 -1.73
C ASN A 163 -1.20 1.51 -2.01
N GLU A 164 -2.44 1.24 -1.56
CA GLU A 164 -3.60 2.13 -1.77
C GLU A 164 -3.83 2.48 -3.24
N ALA A 165 -3.81 1.46 -4.09
CA ALA A 165 -3.92 1.62 -5.53
C ALA A 165 -5.36 1.86 -6.03
N ASP A 166 -6.22 2.44 -5.20
CA ASP A 166 -7.63 2.72 -5.48
C ASP A 166 -7.81 3.56 -6.75
N GLY A 167 -6.98 4.58 -6.92
CA GLY A 167 -7.02 5.45 -8.09
C GLY A 167 -6.52 4.80 -9.39
N ILE A 168 -5.85 3.65 -9.31
CA ILE A 168 -5.32 2.94 -10.49
C ILE A 168 -6.32 1.87 -10.95
N PHE A 169 -6.93 1.13 -10.02
CA PHE A 169 -7.71 -0.06 -10.36
C PHE A 169 -9.21 0.21 -10.53
N GLY A 170 -9.65 1.46 -10.34
CA GLY A 170 -11.02 1.88 -10.58
C GLY A 170 -11.43 1.76 -12.06
N ASN A 171 -12.74 1.79 -12.30
CA ASN A 171 -13.27 1.77 -13.66
C ASN A 171 -12.69 2.91 -14.50
N ARG A 172 -12.46 2.61 -15.77
CA ARG A 172 -11.98 3.60 -16.75
C ARG A 172 -13.02 4.70 -16.96
N TYR A 173 -12.50 5.88 -17.10
CA TYR A 173 -13.34 7.03 -17.46
C TYR A 173 -13.71 6.97 -18.95
N THR A 174 -15.00 7.03 -19.25
CA THR A 174 -15.54 6.97 -20.62
C THR A 174 -15.91 8.36 -21.17
N GLY A 175 -15.66 9.42 -20.44
CA GLY A 175 -15.96 10.81 -20.84
C GLY A 175 -14.96 11.33 -21.88
N ILE A 176 -15.48 12.04 -22.91
CA ILE A 176 -14.76 12.29 -24.17
C ILE A 176 -13.75 13.45 -24.11
N ASN A 177 -13.67 14.28 -23.07
CA ASN A 177 -12.92 15.55 -23.15
C ASN A 177 -12.13 15.97 -21.91
N ASP A 178 -11.59 15.05 -21.14
CA ASP A 178 -10.76 15.44 -20.01
C ASP A 178 -9.35 14.83 -20.13
N ALA A 179 -8.34 15.69 -20.28
CA ALA A 179 -6.94 15.29 -20.41
C ALA A 179 -6.49 14.41 -19.20
N VAL A 180 -7.05 14.65 -18.02
CA VAL A 180 -6.79 13.88 -16.81
C VAL A 180 -7.29 12.45 -16.98
N ASN A 181 -8.49 12.25 -17.51
CA ASN A 181 -9.07 10.93 -17.75
C ASN A 181 -8.27 10.13 -18.80
N GLN A 182 -7.77 10.80 -19.84
CA GLN A 182 -6.90 10.15 -20.83
C GLN A 182 -5.58 9.73 -20.21
N MET A 183 -4.95 10.56 -19.39
CA MET A 183 -3.72 10.25 -18.67
C MET A 183 -3.92 9.04 -17.73
N GLU A 184 -5.00 9.02 -16.94
CA GLU A 184 -5.30 7.89 -16.05
C GLU A 184 -5.49 6.59 -16.84
N ASN A 185 -6.22 6.62 -17.94
CA ASN A 185 -6.39 5.46 -18.81
C ASN A 185 -5.06 4.98 -19.41
N THR A 186 -4.15 5.90 -19.74
CA THR A 186 -2.82 5.54 -20.27
C THR A 186 -1.96 4.89 -19.18
N ILE A 187 -1.93 5.44 -17.97
CA ILE A 187 -1.26 4.83 -16.81
C ILE A 187 -1.78 3.41 -16.58
N GLN A 188 -3.10 3.23 -16.57
CA GLN A 188 -3.72 1.91 -16.43
C GLN A 188 -3.26 0.94 -17.52
N ASN A 189 -3.19 1.37 -18.78
CA ASN A 189 -2.74 0.54 -19.90
C ASN A 189 -1.28 0.10 -19.74
N ILE A 190 -0.38 1.01 -19.32
CA ILE A 190 1.03 0.70 -19.08
C ILE A 190 1.16 -0.35 -17.97
N ILE A 191 0.43 -0.17 -16.85
CA ILE A 191 0.45 -1.12 -15.74
C ILE A 191 -0.08 -2.49 -16.21
N LEU A 192 -1.21 -2.52 -16.94
CA LEU A 192 -1.78 -3.75 -17.47
C LEU A 192 -0.81 -4.50 -18.40
N GLN A 193 -0.11 -3.77 -19.27
CA GLN A 193 0.88 -4.34 -20.17
C GLN A 193 2.07 -4.93 -19.40
N ASN A 194 2.59 -4.20 -18.43
CA ASN A 194 3.69 -4.70 -17.60
C ASN A 194 3.28 -5.91 -16.74
N MET A 195 2.04 -5.94 -16.22
CA MET A 195 1.53 -7.10 -15.48
C MET A 195 1.47 -8.36 -16.35
N GLU A 196 1.32 -8.23 -17.67
CA GLU A 196 1.28 -9.38 -18.58
C GLU A 196 2.61 -10.12 -18.72
N THR A 197 3.71 -9.40 -18.61
CA THR A 197 5.08 -9.93 -18.76
C THR A 197 5.85 -9.94 -17.46
N PHE A 198 5.16 -9.70 -16.32
CA PHE A 198 5.80 -9.59 -15.04
C PHE A 198 6.40 -10.91 -14.56
N GLU A 199 7.64 -10.89 -14.09
CA GLU A 199 8.35 -12.09 -13.62
C GLU A 199 8.62 -12.13 -12.11
N GLY A 200 8.34 -11.06 -11.40
CA GLY A 200 8.55 -10.94 -9.96
C GLY A 200 7.32 -11.23 -9.11
N ILE A 201 7.28 -10.60 -7.94
CA ILE A 201 6.14 -10.62 -7.03
C ILE A 201 5.56 -9.20 -6.97
N LEU A 202 4.33 -9.02 -7.44
CA LEU A 202 3.58 -7.79 -7.32
C LEU A 202 2.41 -8.01 -6.36
N ILE A 203 2.33 -7.18 -5.33
CA ILE A 203 1.18 -7.16 -4.44
C ILE A 203 0.57 -5.76 -4.48
N ALA A 204 -0.71 -5.70 -4.78
CA ALA A 204 -1.47 -4.47 -4.75
C ALA A 204 -2.46 -4.47 -3.61
N THR A 205 -2.57 -3.37 -2.87
CA THR A 205 -3.60 -3.18 -1.84
C THR A 205 -4.59 -2.11 -2.27
N THR A 206 -5.86 -2.31 -1.99
CA THR A 206 -6.92 -1.35 -2.32
C THR A 206 -8.08 -1.44 -1.34
N ASN A 207 -8.76 -0.31 -1.14
CA ASN A 207 -10.00 -0.26 -0.36
C ASN A 207 -11.25 -0.45 -1.24
N LEU A 208 -11.09 -0.54 -2.56
CA LEU A 208 -12.19 -0.85 -3.46
C LEU A 208 -12.68 -2.28 -3.22
N THR A 209 -13.98 -2.42 -3.00
CA THR A 209 -14.66 -3.72 -2.93
C THR A 209 -15.46 -4.01 -4.20
N ASP A 210 -15.85 -2.95 -4.89
CA ASP A 210 -16.64 -2.95 -6.11
C ASP A 210 -16.00 -2.04 -7.15
N ASN A 211 -16.50 -2.05 -8.38
CA ASN A 211 -16.06 -1.17 -9.47
C ASN A 211 -14.61 -1.33 -9.91
N PHE A 212 -14.09 -2.56 -9.84
CA PHE A 212 -12.81 -2.90 -10.46
C PHE A 212 -12.92 -2.96 -11.97
N ASP A 213 -11.92 -2.41 -12.67
CA ASP A 213 -11.79 -2.68 -14.10
C ASP A 213 -11.53 -4.18 -14.32
N LYS A 214 -12.38 -4.80 -15.14
CA LYS A 214 -12.31 -6.23 -15.48
C LYS A 214 -10.97 -6.63 -16.12
N ALA A 215 -10.28 -5.68 -16.74
CA ALA A 215 -8.97 -5.93 -17.31
C ALA A 215 -7.92 -6.20 -16.24
N PHE A 216 -7.95 -5.47 -15.13
CA PHE A 216 -7.09 -5.74 -13.97
C PHE A 216 -7.50 -7.03 -13.27
N GLU A 217 -8.78 -7.26 -13.07
CA GLU A 217 -9.28 -8.43 -12.37
C GLU A 217 -8.74 -9.75 -12.94
N ARG A 218 -8.62 -9.84 -14.27
CA ARG A 218 -8.13 -11.04 -14.96
C ARG A 218 -6.63 -11.28 -14.82
N ARG A 219 -5.85 -10.26 -14.42
CA ARG A 219 -4.40 -10.33 -14.31
C ARG A 219 -3.91 -10.71 -12.93
N PHE A 220 -4.75 -10.54 -11.92
CA PHE A 220 -4.44 -10.99 -10.58
C PHE A 220 -4.59 -12.51 -10.46
N LEU A 221 -3.48 -13.19 -10.15
CA LEU A 221 -3.46 -14.63 -9.91
C LEU A 221 -4.10 -14.98 -8.56
N PHE A 222 -3.81 -14.18 -7.53
CA PHE A 222 -4.42 -14.30 -6.22
C PHE A 222 -5.22 -13.05 -5.89
N LYS A 223 -6.46 -13.25 -5.40
CA LYS A 223 -7.35 -12.18 -4.96
C LYS A 223 -7.80 -12.53 -3.56
N ILE A 224 -7.30 -11.79 -2.57
CA ILE A 224 -7.59 -12.05 -1.15
C ILE A 224 -8.44 -10.91 -0.64
N PHE A 225 -9.67 -11.24 -0.25
CA PHE A 225 -10.60 -10.32 0.37
C PHE A 225 -10.32 -10.23 1.86
N PHE A 226 -10.08 -9.04 2.35
CA PHE A 226 -9.91 -8.73 3.76
C PHE A 226 -11.24 -8.22 4.32
N GLU A 227 -11.96 -9.11 4.94
CA GLU A 227 -13.22 -8.80 5.60
C GLU A 227 -12.96 -8.15 6.97
N LYS A 228 -13.95 -7.45 7.51
CA LYS A 228 -13.88 -7.03 8.90
C LYS A 228 -13.67 -8.25 9.81
N PRO A 229 -12.84 -8.15 10.86
CA PRO A 229 -12.60 -9.27 11.76
C PRO A 229 -13.90 -9.64 12.49
N LYS A 230 -14.21 -10.93 12.54
CA LYS A 230 -15.33 -11.48 13.33
C LYS A 230 -15.05 -11.33 14.82
N ALA A 231 -16.08 -11.50 15.65
CA ALA A 231 -15.97 -11.29 17.10
C ALA A 231 -14.82 -12.08 17.74
N ASP A 232 -14.61 -13.33 17.32
CA ASP A 232 -13.53 -14.17 17.84
C ASP A 232 -12.14 -13.63 17.47
N VAL A 233 -12.03 -13.11 16.24
CA VAL A 233 -10.79 -12.48 15.76
C VAL A 233 -10.56 -11.15 16.45
N ARG A 234 -11.61 -10.32 16.61
CA ARG A 234 -11.51 -9.07 17.38
C ARG A 234 -11.06 -9.31 18.82
N LYS A 235 -11.57 -10.36 19.46
CA LYS A 235 -11.12 -10.76 20.80
C LYS A 235 -9.62 -11.04 20.81
N GLN A 236 -9.11 -11.79 19.84
CA GLN A 236 -7.69 -12.08 19.75
C GLN A 236 -6.85 -10.81 19.52
N ILE A 237 -7.34 -9.88 18.70
CA ILE A 237 -6.68 -8.58 18.48
C ILE A 237 -6.66 -7.79 19.79
N TRP A 238 -7.79 -7.67 20.51
CA TRP A 238 -7.85 -6.98 21.81
C TRP A 238 -6.82 -7.54 22.81
N MET A 239 -6.78 -8.85 22.97
CA MET A 239 -5.83 -9.51 23.88
C MET A 239 -4.37 -9.40 23.42
N SER A 240 -4.11 -9.20 22.14
CA SER A 240 -2.77 -8.99 21.62
C SER A 240 -2.25 -7.57 21.85
N VAL A 241 -3.10 -6.56 21.67
CA VAL A 241 -2.71 -5.15 21.81
C VAL A 241 -2.77 -4.65 23.27
N LEU A 242 -3.60 -5.30 24.10
CA LEU A 242 -3.74 -5.03 25.54
C LEU A 242 -3.65 -6.35 26.32
N PRO A 243 -2.43 -6.87 26.57
CA PRO A 243 -2.25 -8.16 27.25
C PRO A 243 -2.84 -8.22 28.66
N GLU A 244 -3.01 -7.07 29.31
CA GLU A 244 -3.60 -6.94 30.66
C GLU A 244 -5.14 -7.01 30.66
N LEU A 245 -5.77 -6.92 29.47
CA LEU A 245 -7.22 -7.00 29.36
C LEU A 245 -7.71 -8.42 29.64
N SER A 246 -8.72 -8.56 30.54
CA SER A 246 -9.27 -9.88 30.83
C SER A 246 -9.94 -10.49 29.60
N SER A 247 -9.91 -11.84 29.52
CA SER A 247 -10.57 -12.57 28.42
C SER A 247 -12.06 -12.27 28.31
N ASP A 248 -12.72 -12.03 29.46
CA ASP A 248 -14.15 -11.74 29.52
C ASP A 248 -14.44 -10.31 29.01
N ASP A 249 -13.65 -9.33 29.45
CA ASP A 249 -13.77 -7.96 28.94
C ASP A 249 -13.48 -7.87 27.45
N ALA A 250 -12.44 -8.57 26.98
CA ALA A 250 -12.14 -8.67 25.56
C ALA A 250 -13.30 -9.28 24.75
N THR A 251 -14.01 -10.26 25.31
CA THR A 251 -15.21 -10.86 24.69
C THR A 251 -16.36 -9.85 24.63
N ILE A 252 -16.58 -9.10 25.71
CA ILE A 252 -17.63 -8.07 25.77
C ILE A 252 -17.34 -6.99 24.72
N LEU A 253 -16.11 -6.46 24.66
CA LEU A 253 -15.72 -5.43 23.69
C LEU A 253 -15.83 -5.94 22.25
N ALA A 254 -15.32 -7.13 21.98
CA ALA A 254 -15.35 -7.76 20.66
C ALA A 254 -16.77 -8.01 20.15
N THR A 255 -17.71 -8.34 21.02
CA THR A 255 -19.11 -8.59 20.67
C THR A 255 -19.87 -7.29 20.48
N ARG A 256 -19.61 -6.31 21.34
CA ARG A 256 -20.36 -5.03 21.34
C ARG A 256 -19.94 -4.10 20.19
N TYR A 257 -18.66 -4.08 19.84
CA TYR A 257 -18.09 -3.13 18.89
C TYR A 257 -17.60 -3.86 17.62
N ASP A 258 -18.22 -3.51 16.48
CA ASP A 258 -17.85 -4.04 15.16
C ASP A 258 -16.64 -3.26 14.59
N PHE A 259 -15.49 -3.35 15.28
CA PHE A 259 -14.27 -2.61 14.98
C PHE A 259 -13.38 -3.37 13.99
N THR A 260 -12.64 -2.59 13.19
CA THR A 260 -11.49 -3.10 12.43
C THR A 260 -10.26 -3.18 13.34
N GLY A 261 -9.20 -3.85 12.86
CA GLY A 261 -7.94 -3.94 13.59
C GLY A 261 -7.36 -2.56 13.94
N SER A 262 -7.40 -1.61 13.02
CA SER A 262 -6.92 -0.24 13.26
C SER A 262 -7.73 0.53 14.30
N MET A 263 -9.04 0.35 14.34
CA MET A 263 -9.88 0.97 15.37
C MET A 263 -9.55 0.42 16.77
N ILE A 264 -9.34 -0.89 16.87
CA ILE A 264 -8.92 -1.53 18.12
C ILE A 264 -7.55 -0.97 18.57
N GLU A 265 -6.59 -0.87 17.65
CA GLU A 265 -5.27 -0.28 17.92
C GLU A 265 -5.37 1.18 18.40
N ASN A 266 -6.24 1.98 17.77
CA ASN A 266 -6.46 3.37 18.20
C ASN A 266 -6.98 3.47 19.63
N VAL A 267 -7.96 2.64 19.97
CA VAL A 267 -8.51 2.61 21.35
C VAL A 267 -7.43 2.15 22.33
N ALA A 268 -6.66 1.13 22.02
CA ALA A 268 -5.56 0.66 22.85
C ALA A 268 -4.50 1.76 23.07
N ARG A 269 -4.11 2.46 22.03
CA ARG A 269 -3.16 3.61 22.13
C ARG A 269 -3.70 4.72 23.01
N ARG A 270 -4.99 5.06 22.91
CA ARG A 270 -5.62 6.07 23.77
C ARG A 270 -5.63 5.62 25.24
N GLN A 271 -5.93 4.36 25.51
CA GLN A 271 -5.86 3.82 26.88
C GLN A 271 -4.44 3.95 27.46
N THR A 272 -3.42 3.58 26.71
CA THR A 272 -2.02 3.75 27.14
C THR A 272 -1.67 5.20 27.43
N ILE A 273 -2.14 6.14 26.59
CA ILE A 273 -1.93 7.58 26.81
C ILE A 273 -2.66 8.05 28.07
N ASP A 274 -3.93 7.68 28.27
CA ASP A 274 -4.72 8.05 29.44
C ASP A 274 -4.12 7.50 30.75
N GLU A 275 -3.55 6.30 30.69
CA GLU A 275 -2.85 5.69 31.82
C GLU A 275 -1.60 6.49 32.20
N ILE A 276 -0.76 6.84 31.21
CA ILE A 276 0.49 7.59 31.45
C ILE A 276 0.20 9.03 31.92
N LEU A 277 -0.73 9.73 31.28
CA LEU A 277 -0.97 11.14 31.56
C LEU A 277 -1.82 11.38 32.78
N TYR A 278 -2.78 10.52 33.06
CA TYR A 278 -3.83 10.76 34.07
C TYR A 278 -3.90 9.65 35.11
N SER A 279 -3.01 8.66 35.08
CA SER A 279 -3.04 7.48 35.94
C SER A 279 -4.41 6.78 35.96
N ARG A 280 -5.09 6.75 34.81
CA ARG A 280 -6.41 6.13 34.69
C ARG A 280 -6.26 4.64 34.49
N PRO A 281 -6.76 3.81 35.41
CA PRO A 281 -6.65 2.37 35.27
C PRO A 281 -7.50 1.86 34.09
N MET A 282 -7.03 0.80 33.47
CA MET A 282 -7.81 0.10 32.47
C MET A 282 -8.95 -0.66 33.15
N THR A 283 -10.17 -0.21 32.93
CA THR A 283 -11.39 -0.88 33.37
C THR A 283 -12.31 -1.08 32.18
N LEU A 284 -13.24 -2.03 32.26
CA LEU A 284 -14.21 -2.26 31.19
C LEU A 284 -15.01 -0.98 30.84
N ASP A 285 -15.33 -0.16 31.82
CA ASP A 285 -16.09 1.08 31.60
C ASP A 285 -15.25 2.16 30.93
N THR A 286 -13.96 2.30 31.30
CA THR A 286 -13.04 3.19 30.58
C THR A 286 -12.84 2.73 29.13
N MET A 287 -12.70 1.42 28.91
CA MET A 287 -12.58 0.87 27.56
C MET A 287 -13.83 1.10 26.72
N LYS A 288 -15.04 0.89 27.28
CA LYS A 288 -16.28 1.19 26.58
C LYS A 288 -16.40 2.66 26.19
N ARG A 289 -16.04 3.58 27.11
CA ARG A 289 -16.03 5.02 26.82
C ARG A 289 -15.09 5.34 25.64
N LEU A 290 -13.88 4.82 25.64
CA LEU A 290 -12.91 5.02 24.56
C LEU A 290 -13.40 4.42 23.23
N CYS A 291 -14.06 3.26 23.27
CA CYS A 291 -14.69 2.67 22.09
C CYS A 291 -15.85 3.54 21.57
N ASP A 292 -16.68 4.08 22.46
CA ASP A 292 -17.78 4.98 22.07
C ASP A 292 -17.26 6.30 21.47
N GLU A 293 -16.10 6.78 21.90
CA GLU A 293 -15.40 7.94 21.35
C GLU A 293 -14.75 7.65 19.99
N GLU A 294 -14.31 6.40 19.73
CA GLU A 294 -13.76 5.99 18.43
C GLU A 294 -14.82 6.00 17.33
N LEU A 295 -16.09 5.77 17.70
CA LEU A 295 -17.20 5.87 16.77
C LEU A 295 -17.50 7.34 16.46
N ILE A 296 -17.25 7.80 15.25
CA ILE A 296 -17.61 9.15 14.79
C ILE A 296 -19.13 9.28 14.85
N LYS A 297 -19.64 9.88 15.93
CA LYS A 297 -21.05 10.26 16.02
C LYS A 297 -21.29 11.42 15.05
N LYS A 298 -22.16 11.24 14.06
CA LYS A 298 -22.65 12.40 13.30
C LYS A 298 -23.19 13.43 14.30
N PRO A 299 -22.74 14.70 14.27
CA PRO A 299 -23.28 15.71 15.17
C PRO A 299 -24.79 15.76 14.98
N LEU A 300 -25.53 15.57 16.07
CA LEU A 300 -27.00 15.72 16.09
C LEU A 300 -27.31 17.17 15.67
N GLY A 301 -27.84 17.35 14.46
CA GLY A 301 -28.52 18.56 14.07
C GLY A 301 -27.68 19.69 13.50
N ILE A 302 -27.12 19.51 12.30
CA ILE A 302 -27.04 20.65 11.38
C ILE A 302 -28.36 20.63 10.59
N LYS A 303 -29.34 21.43 11.04
CA LYS A 303 -30.50 21.78 10.20
C LYS A 303 -29.94 22.33 8.89
N LYS A 304 -30.31 21.70 7.75
CA LYS A 304 -30.10 22.29 6.45
C LYS A 304 -30.72 23.68 6.48
N TRP A 305 -29.89 24.70 6.36
CA TRP A 305 -30.35 26.02 6.01
C TRP A 305 -30.90 25.90 4.58
N SER A 306 -32.21 25.84 4.44
CA SER A 306 -32.89 26.04 3.16
C SER A 306 -32.79 27.52 2.84
N ALA A 307 -32.03 27.86 1.81
CA ALA A 307 -32.16 29.12 1.10
C ALA A 307 -33.18 28.97 0.00
#